data_a67dee53d39444445852cbb7a2448598
#
_entry.id   a67dee53d39444445852cbb7a2448598
#
_cell.length_a   1.000
_cell.length_b   1.000
_cell.length_c   1.000
_cell.angle_alpha   90.00
_cell.angle_beta   90.00
_cell.angle_gamma   90.00
#
_symmetry.space_group_name_H-M   'P 1'
#
loop_
_entity.id
_entity.type
_entity.pdbx_description
1 polymer ?
#
loop_
_entity_poly.entity_id
_entity_poly.type
_entity_poly.pdbx_seq_one_letter_code
_entity_poly.pdbx_strand_id
1 'polypeptide(L)'
;MNPISTRRNWLASVGSAALVSRSAAQAAPSKSTSGKTMQGAFIILSTPYTASKAIDWEDLAGEVDFLDRAGVQGLVWPQLSSELLQLTKDERLRGMQVLAKAAKGKKPVLVLGVQGDDTGEMLEYASQAEGLAPDAMIAIPPKKATSLEDYREYFRALCKLTKRPVFVQTSGGAPGVVASVEFIVELAREFPNFGYVKEEHDPVIARMAALVAQRPDPIKRVFGANYGNGWLYQMRVGCDGTITGGAMYADVYARLWSLHLQNKPDETRELFSKLLLMLNLDQDIPGTRLYMLKKRGIFKTSVSRQREYKLTPDEIAEIEYRFAALKPYLQA
;
A
#
# COMPACT_ATOMS: atom_id res chain seq x y z
N MET A 1 -45.49 4.96 50.58
CA MET A 1 -44.23 5.68 50.88
C MET A 1 -43.08 4.71 50.68
N ASN A 2 -42.42 4.75 49.49
CA ASN A 2 -41.24 3.94 49.23
C ASN A 2 -40.00 4.81 49.41
N PRO A 3 -38.93 4.35 50.08
CA PRO A 3 -37.72 5.12 50.25
C PRO A 3 -36.82 4.97 49.00
N ILE A 4 -36.28 6.10 48.60
CA ILE A 4 -35.31 6.33 47.53
C ILE A 4 -34.00 5.58 47.85
N SER A 5 -33.64 4.64 47.01
CA SER A 5 -32.35 3.95 47.07
C SER A 5 -31.27 4.83 46.43
N THR A 6 -30.29 5.20 47.25
CA THR A 6 -29.15 6.05 46.92
C THR A 6 -28.15 5.35 45.99
N ARG A 7 -27.73 6.10 44.97
CA ARG A 7 -26.59 5.80 44.05
C ARG A 7 -25.23 5.78 44.80
N ARG A 8 -24.93 4.69 45.48
CA ARG A 8 -23.60 4.51 46.08
C ARG A 8 -23.30 3.04 46.29
N ASN A 9 -23.00 2.28 45.27
CA ASN A 9 -22.27 0.99 45.33
C ASN A 9 -22.02 0.43 43.92
N TRP A 10 -21.31 1.20 43.07
CA TRP A 10 -20.87 0.72 41.74
C TRP A 10 -19.39 0.98 41.52
N LEU A 11 -18.58 0.87 42.56
CA LEU A 11 -17.11 1.02 42.44
C LEU A 11 -16.41 0.00 43.35
N ALA A 12 -16.57 -1.27 43.07
CA ALA A 12 -15.67 -2.29 43.59
C ALA A 12 -15.82 -3.61 42.82
N SER A 13 -15.32 -3.66 41.61
CA SER A 13 -14.79 -4.88 40.93
C SER A 13 -14.17 -4.51 39.58
N VAL A 14 -13.16 -3.66 39.61
CA VAL A 14 -12.24 -3.59 38.49
C VAL A 14 -11.21 -4.69 38.76
N GLY A 15 -11.51 -5.89 38.27
CA GLY A 15 -10.55 -6.96 38.18
C GLY A 15 -9.37 -6.49 37.31
N SER A 16 -8.16 -6.57 37.85
CA SER A 16 -6.91 -6.33 37.16
C SER A 16 -6.82 -7.28 35.98
N ALA A 17 -7.29 -6.86 34.84
CA ALA A 17 -6.95 -7.50 33.56
C ALA A 17 -5.47 -7.22 33.33
N ALA A 18 -4.62 -8.17 33.69
CA ALA A 18 -3.23 -8.17 33.29
C ALA A 18 -3.19 -8.05 31.77
N LEU A 19 -2.76 -6.91 31.27
CA LEU A 19 -2.34 -6.72 29.89
C LEU A 19 -1.16 -7.68 29.64
N VAL A 20 -1.49 -8.90 29.21
CA VAL A 20 -0.50 -9.80 28.63
C VAL A 20 -0.06 -9.11 27.35
N SER A 21 1.05 -8.37 27.42
CA SER A 21 1.81 -7.94 26.27
C SER A 21 2.30 -9.21 25.56
N ARG A 22 1.49 -9.75 24.66
CA ARG A 22 1.98 -10.66 23.64
C ARG A 22 2.91 -9.85 22.76
N SER A 23 4.21 -9.90 23.04
CA SER A 23 5.24 -9.62 22.05
C SER A 23 4.93 -10.54 20.88
N ALA A 24 4.27 -10.01 19.85
CA ALA A 24 4.16 -10.70 18.57
C ALA A 24 5.61 -10.91 18.12
N ALA A 25 6.09 -12.13 18.20
CA ALA A 25 7.40 -12.48 17.68
C ALA A 25 7.43 -12.01 16.22
N GLN A 26 8.25 -11.02 15.96
CA GLN A 26 8.39 -10.44 14.63
C GLN A 26 8.98 -11.55 13.75
N ALA A 27 8.20 -12.09 12.83
CA ALA A 27 8.65 -13.14 11.94
C ALA A 27 9.91 -12.66 11.21
N ALA A 28 10.92 -13.53 11.12
CA ALA A 28 12.16 -13.22 10.41
C ALA A 28 11.87 -12.67 9.01
N PRO A 29 12.61 -11.67 8.53
CA PRO A 29 12.33 -11.05 7.24
C PRO A 29 12.42 -12.07 6.11
N SER A 30 11.33 -12.28 5.36
CA SER A 30 11.41 -13.00 4.09
C SER A 30 12.07 -12.07 3.09
N LYS A 31 13.10 -12.57 2.41
CA LYS A 31 13.82 -11.81 1.39
C LYS A 31 13.20 -12.09 0.01
N SER A 32 13.18 -11.09 -0.87
CA SER A 32 12.91 -11.28 -2.29
C SER A 32 14.00 -12.17 -2.92
N THR A 33 13.80 -12.56 -4.18
CA THR A 33 14.84 -13.25 -4.98
C THR A 33 16.12 -12.41 -5.10
N SER A 34 16.01 -11.08 -4.98
CA SER A 34 17.15 -10.14 -4.95
C SER A 34 17.77 -9.98 -3.55
N GLY A 35 17.28 -10.67 -2.52
CA GLY A 35 17.74 -10.53 -1.14
C GLY A 35 17.19 -9.32 -0.39
N LYS A 36 16.35 -8.49 -1.02
CA LYS A 36 15.72 -7.31 -0.40
C LYS A 36 14.60 -7.71 0.57
N THR A 37 14.35 -6.87 1.57
CA THR A 37 13.35 -7.15 2.62
C THR A 37 11.95 -6.73 2.18
N MET A 38 10.99 -7.66 2.27
CA MET A 38 9.58 -7.42 1.97
C MET A 38 8.83 -6.91 3.22
N GLN A 39 9.17 -5.72 3.70
CA GLN A 39 8.55 -5.07 4.86
C GLN A 39 8.66 -3.56 4.75
N GLY A 40 7.75 -2.82 5.39
CA GLY A 40 7.83 -1.37 5.53
C GLY A 40 6.89 -0.57 4.63
N ALA A 41 7.33 0.61 4.26
CA ALA A 41 6.58 1.51 3.39
C ALA A 41 6.79 1.14 1.91
N PHE A 42 5.78 0.58 1.28
CA PHE A 42 5.73 0.29 -0.15
C PHE A 42 4.86 1.36 -0.81
N ILE A 43 5.47 2.22 -1.59
CA ILE A 43 4.78 3.37 -2.19
C ILE A 43 4.31 3.01 -3.59
N ILE A 44 3.00 3.20 -3.81
CA ILE A 44 2.41 3.14 -5.14
C ILE A 44 2.79 4.43 -5.85
N LEU A 45 3.59 4.31 -6.92
CA LEU A 45 3.97 5.43 -7.74
C LEU A 45 2.75 6.02 -8.45
N SER A 46 2.71 7.34 -8.51
CA SER A 46 1.73 8.06 -9.30
C SER A 46 2.11 8.03 -10.78
N THR A 47 1.15 8.20 -11.68
CA THR A 47 1.47 8.36 -13.11
C THR A 47 1.53 9.85 -13.44
N PRO A 48 2.71 10.40 -13.77
CA PRO A 48 2.85 11.80 -14.16
C PRO A 48 2.38 12.03 -15.58
N TYR A 49 1.74 13.18 -15.81
CA TYR A 49 1.32 13.58 -17.14
C TYR A 49 1.88 14.95 -17.51
N THR A 50 2.20 15.11 -18.79
CA THR A 50 2.51 16.41 -19.40
C THR A 50 1.26 17.29 -19.49
N ALA A 51 1.41 18.57 -19.86
CA ALA A 51 0.28 19.46 -20.10
C ALA A 51 -0.67 18.94 -21.20
N SER A 52 -0.17 18.14 -22.15
CA SER A 52 -0.98 17.49 -23.20
C SER A 52 -1.60 16.17 -22.77
N LYS A 53 -1.49 15.79 -21.48
CA LYS A 53 -1.97 14.53 -20.90
C LYS A 53 -1.25 13.28 -21.42
N ALA A 54 -0.12 13.40 -22.11
CA ALA A 54 0.77 12.27 -22.36
C ALA A 54 1.52 11.90 -21.07
N ILE A 55 1.93 10.63 -20.90
CA ILE A 55 2.73 10.24 -19.74
C ILE A 55 4.11 10.90 -19.83
N ASP A 56 4.55 11.52 -18.74
CA ASP A 56 5.91 12.03 -18.59
C ASP A 56 6.82 10.89 -18.06
N TRP A 57 7.49 10.24 -18.99
CA TRP A 57 8.36 9.08 -18.68
C TRP A 57 9.59 9.46 -17.87
N GLU A 58 10.04 10.72 -17.97
CA GLU A 58 11.16 11.25 -17.20
C GLU A 58 10.76 11.42 -15.73
N ASP A 59 9.61 12.06 -15.47
CA ASP A 59 9.07 12.22 -14.11
C ASP A 59 8.75 10.86 -13.49
N LEU A 60 8.22 9.88 -14.26
CA LEU A 60 7.96 8.52 -13.77
C LEU A 60 9.25 7.82 -13.32
N ALA A 61 10.33 7.97 -14.08
CA ALA A 61 11.64 7.44 -13.70
C ALA A 61 12.24 8.22 -12.52
N GLY A 62 12.08 9.55 -12.50
CA GLY A 62 12.55 10.44 -11.44
C GLY A 62 11.88 10.18 -10.09
N GLU A 63 10.61 9.77 -10.09
CA GLU A 63 9.90 9.38 -8.85
C GLU A 63 10.60 8.20 -8.16
N VAL A 64 11.19 7.26 -8.90
CA VAL A 64 11.99 6.17 -8.33
C VAL A 64 13.20 6.71 -7.56
N ASP A 65 13.93 7.67 -8.14
CA ASP A 65 15.09 8.28 -7.48
C ASP A 65 14.70 9.05 -6.22
N PHE A 66 13.57 9.75 -6.28
CA PHE A 66 13.02 10.45 -5.12
C PHE A 66 12.67 9.46 -4.00
N LEU A 67 11.97 8.38 -4.31
CA LEU A 67 11.54 7.37 -3.33
C LEU A 67 12.72 6.59 -2.72
N ASP A 68 13.77 6.32 -3.51
CA ASP A 68 15.01 5.71 -3.00
C ASP A 68 15.71 6.64 -1.99
N ARG A 69 15.81 7.96 -2.29
CA ARG A 69 16.35 8.96 -1.35
C ARG A 69 15.48 9.12 -0.11
N ALA A 70 14.16 9.05 -0.26
CA ALA A 70 13.21 9.12 0.86
C ALA A 70 13.30 7.90 1.80
N GLY A 71 13.99 6.84 1.41
CA GLY A 71 14.27 5.67 2.24
C GLY A 71 13.09 4.69 2.35
N VAL A 72 12.17 4.68 1.39
CA VAL A 72 11.07 3.70 1.36
C VAL A 72 11.61 2.29 1.05
N GLN A 73 10.85 1.28 1.44
CA GLN A 73 11.26 -0.10 1.27
C GLN A 73 10.75 -0.75 -0.03
N GLY A 74 9.70 -0.17 -0.64
CA GLY A 74 9.14 -0.73 -1.87
C GLY A 74 8.53 0.31 -2.81
N LEU A 75 8.56 -0.01 -4.10
CA LEU A 75 8.01 0.72 -5.24
C LEU A 75 6.96 -0.16 -5.89
N VAL A 76 5.75 0.33 -6.08
CA VAL A 76 4.65 -0.47 -6.65
C VAL A 76 4.02 0.29 -7.81
N TRP A 77 3.88 -0.34 -8.99
CA TRP A 77 3.23 0.27 -10.15
C TRP A 77 2.86 -0.78 -11.22
N PRO A 78 1.74 -0.62 -11.96
CA PRO A 78 0.66 0.31 -11.66
C PRO A 78 -0.34 -0.30 -10.68
N GLN A 79 -1.03 0.57 -9.93
CA GLN A 79 -2.15 0.22 -9.07
C GLN A 79 -3.25 1.30 -9.21
N LEU A 80 -4.36 1.17 -8.48
CA LEU A 80 -5.47 2.13 -8.56
C LEU A 80 -5.01 3.57 -8.31
N SER A 81 -4.14 3.80 -7.35
CA SER A 81 -3.56 5.13 -7.06
C SER A 81 -2.60 5.64 -8.14
N SER A 82 -2.21 4.81 -9.10
CA SER A 82 -1.42 5.20 -10.28
C SER A 82 -2.29 5.64 -11.46
N GLU A 83 -3.59 5.88 -11.26
CA GLU A 83 -4.57 6.07 -12.33
C GLU A 83 -4.63 4.88 -13.33
N LEU A 84 -4.46 3.66 -12.83
CA LEU A 84 -4.42 2.43 -13.63
C LEU A 84 -5.50 2.35 -14.71
N LEU A 85 -6.74 2.79 -14.39
CA LEU A 85 -7.88 2.71 -15.30
C LEU A 85 -7.81 3.73 -16.46
N GLN A 86 -6.85 4.66 -16.42
CA GLN A 86 -6.60 5.65 -17.45
C GLN A 86 -5.42 5.28 -18.36
N LEU A 87 -4.76 4.16 -18.06
CA LEU A 87 -3.59 3.71 -18.82
C LEU A 87 -4.00 2.74 -19.92
N THR A 88 -3.50 2.97 -21.12
CA THR A 88 -3.58 1.97 -22.19
C THR A 88 -2.65 0.77 -21.89
N LYS A 89 -2.87 -0.34 -22.59
CA LYS A 89 -2.00 -1.51 -22.52
C LYS A 89 -0.53 -1.14 -22.82
N ASP A 90 -0.29 -0.42 -23.90
CA ASP A 90 1.07 -0.02 -24.33
C ASP A 90 1.73 0.89 -23.28
N GLU A 91 0.98 1.80 -22.68
CA GLU A 91 1.49 2.66 -21.60
C GLU A 91 1.85 1.84 -20.36
N ARG A 92 1.05 0.84 -19.99
CA ARG A 92 1.39 -0.07 -18.89
C ARG A 92 2.66 -0.85 -19.17
N LEU A 93 2.79 -1.45 -20.36
CA LEU A 93 3.97 -2.22 -20.75
C LEU A 93 5.22 -1.34 -20.78
N ARG A 94 5.14 -0.14 -21.36
CA ARG A 94 6.24 0.81 -21.40
C ARG A 94 6.62 1.33 -20.02
N GLY A 95 5.64 1.65 -19.16
CA GLY A 95 5.88 2.10 -17.80
C GLY A 95 6.61 1.05 -16.96
N MET A 96 6.26 -0.24 -17.09
CA MET A 96 6.99 -1.32 -16.44
C MET A 96 8.47 -1.35 -16.88
N GLN A 97 8.76 -1.15 -18.18
CA GLN A 97 10.13 -1.09 -18.68
C GLN A 97 10.91 0.10 -18.13
N VAL A 98 10.27 1.29 -18.10
CA VAL A 98 10.86 2.51 -17.54
C VAL A 98 11.22 2.30 -16.07
N LEU A 99 10.30 1.76 -15.29
CA LEU A 99 10.49 1.55 -13.84
C LEU A 99 11.52 0.44 -13.56
N ALA A 100 11.51 -0.65 -14.30
CA ALA A 100 12.51 -1.71 -14.15
C ALA A 100 13.92 -1.18 -14.42
N LYS A 101 14.08 -0.31 -15.44
CA LYS A 101 15.36 0.36 -15.74
C LYS A 101 15.75 1.34 -14.63
N ALA A 102 14.83 2.17 -14.14
CA ALA A 102 15.09 3.18 -13.11
C ALA A 102 15.41 2.54 -11.76
N ALA A 103 14.74 1.42 -11.41
CA ALA A 103 14.93 0.73 -10.14
C ALA A 103 16.20 -0.12 -10.07
N LYS A 104 16.93 -0.29 -11.19
CA LYS A 104 18.15 -1.10 -11.23
C LYS A 104 19.22 -0.49 -10.31
N GLY A 105 19.70 -1.29 -9.36
CA GLY A 105 20.70 -0.86 -8.37
C GLY A 105 20.15 -0.03 -7.20
N LYS A 106 18.83 0.24 -7.17
CA LYS A 106 18.17 0.95 -6.06
C LYS A 106 17.88 0.01 -4.90
N LYS A 107 17.76 0.59 -3.69
CA LYS A 107 17.48 -0.16 -2.46
C LYS A 107 16.05 -0.70 -2.39
N PRO A 108 15.01 0.05 -2.75
CA PRO A 108 13.64 -0.42 -2.63
C PRO A 108 13.36 -1.66 -3.47
N VAL A 109 12.41 -2.48 -2.99
CA VAL A 109 11.83 -3.60 -3.73
C VAL A 109 10.99 -3.06 -4.89
N LEU A 110 11.15 -3.58 -6.10
CA LEU A 110 10.27 -3.27 -7.23
C LEU A 110 9.16 -4.32 -7.33
N VAL A 111 7.92 -3.87 -7.22
CA VAL A 111 6.70 -4.69 -7.37
C VAL A 111 5.94 -4.20 -8.60
N LEU A 112 5.83 -5.05 -9.62
CA LEU A 112 5.05 -4.72 -10.82
C LEU A 112 3.62 -5.22 -10.71
N GLY A 113 2.66 -4.34 -11.01
CA GLY A 113 1.23 -4.62 -11.05
C GLY A 113 0.84 -5.30 -12.36
N VAL A 114 0.43 -6.56 -12.28
CA VAL A 114 0.11 -7.39 -13.46
C VAL A 114 -1.38 -7.68 -13.62
N GLN A 115 -2.25 -7.00 -12.86
CA GLN A 115 -3.68 -7.21 -12.91
C GLN A 115 -4.28 -7.02 -14.31
N GLY A 116 -5.12 -7.92 -14.72
CA GLY A 116 -5.97 -7.87 -15.91
C GLY A 116 -7.44 -8.07 -15.52
N ASP A 117 -8.37 -7.73 -16.40
CA ASP A 117 -9.80 -7.95 -16.18
C ASP A 117 -10.18 -9.45 -16.24
N ASP A 118 -9.31 -10.27 -16.86
CA ASP A 118 -9.39 -11.73 -16.91
C ASP A 118 -7.97 -12.35 -16.86
N THR A 119 -7.93 -13.70 -16.81
CA THR A 119 -6.68 -14.47 -16.73
C THR A 119 -5.78 -14.25 -17.94
N GLY A 120 -6.33 -14.14 -19.14
CA GLY A 120 -5.57 -13.97 -20.37
C GLY A 120 -4.82 -12.64 -20.36
N GLU A 121 -5.51 -11.55 -20.08
CA GLU A 121 -4.91 -10.21 -19.99
C GLU A 121 -3.85 -10.14 -18.88
N MET A 122 -4.13 -10.74 -17.72
CA MET A 122 -3.15 -10.79 -16.63
C MET A 122 -1.87 -11.52 -17.05
N LEU A 123 -1.98 -12.65 -17.73
CA LEU A 123 -0.82 -13.44 -18.18
C LEU A 123 0.05 -12.67 -19.19
N GLU A 124 -0.55 -11.83 -20.04
CA GLU A 124 0.20 -10.96 -20.94
C GLU A 124 1.06 -9.96 -20.16
N TYR A 125 0.48 -9.25 -19.16
CA TYR A 125 1.25 -8.33 -18.31
C TYR A 125 2.29 -9.07 -17.45
N ALA A 126 1.93 -10.23 -16.91
CA ALA A 126 2.83 -11.01 -16.07
C ALA A 126 4.03 -11.57 -16.86
N SER A 127 3.82 -12.00 -18.12
CA SER A 127 4.90 -12.46 -18.99
C SER A 127 5.89 -11.34 -19.31
N GLN A 128 5.39 -10.14 -19.60
CA GLN A 128 6.25 -8.98 -19.80
C GLN A 128 7.02 -8.62 -18.51
N ALA A 129 6.32 -8.60 -17.37
CA ALA A 129 6.93 -8.29 -16.09
C ALA A 129 8.01 -9.31 -15.71
N GLU A 130 7.81 -10.62 -15.97
CA GLU A 130 8.81 -11.66 -15.71
C GLU A 130 10.12 -11.41 -16.47
N GLY A 131 10.02 -10.99 -17.73
CA GLY A 131 11.18 -10.61 -18.55
C GLY A 131 11.96 -9.39 -18.04
N LEU A 132 11.30 -8.53 -17.27
CA LEU A 132 11.89 -7.33 -16.64
C LEU A 132 12.51 -7.61 -15.26
N ALA A 133 12.34 -8.80 -14.73
CA ALA A 133 12.92 -9.29 -13.48
C ALA A 133 12.63 -8.40 -12.25
N PRO A 134 11.37 -8.04 -11.95
CA PRO A 134 11.03 -7.34 -10.71
C PRO A 134 11.31 -8.20 -9.48
N ASP A 135 11.32 -7.59 -8.30
CA ASP A 135 11.47 -8.33 -7.04
C ASP A 135 10.18 -9.10 -6.67
N ALA A 136 9.01 -8.62 -7.10
CA ALA A 136 7.71 -9.24 -6.88
C ALA A 136 6.68 -8.78 -7.92
N MET A 137 5.54 -9.47 -7.97
CA MET A 137 4.35 -9.06 -8.73
C MET A 137 3.18 -8.85 -7.79
N ILE A 138 2.24 -7.96 -8.16
CA ILE A 138 0.99 -7.75 -7.46
C ILE A 138 -0.18 -7.79 -8.45
N ALA A 139 -1.27 -8.45 -8.06
CA ALA A 139 -2.49 -8.45 -8.84
C ALA A 139 -3.72 -8.11 -7.99
N ILE A 140 -4.66 -7.39 -8.60
CA ILE A 140 -6.03 -7.23 -8.16
C ILE A 140 -6.80 -8.42 -8.72
N PRO A 141 -7.76 -9.03 -8.02
CA PRO A 141 -8.61 -10.08 -8.57
C PRO A 141 -9.33 -9.62 -9.85
N PRO A 142 -9.60 -10.52 -10.80
CA PRO A 142 -10.17 -10.15 -12.09
C PRO A 142 -11.59 -9.60 -11.98
N LYS A 143 -11.88 -8.51 -12.70
CA LYS A 143 -13.20 -7.86 -12.68
C LYS A 143 -14.27 -8.64 -13.40
N LYS A 144 -13.89 -9.47 -14.39
CA LYS A 144 -14.81 -10.33 -15.15
C LYS A 144 -15.17 -11.64 -14.44
N ALA A 145 -14.61 -11.88 -13.26
CA ALA A 145 -14.94 -13.07 -12.47
C ALA A 145 -16.42 -13.09 -12.07
N THR A 146 -16.99 -14.28 -12.00
CA THR A 146 -18.36 -14.55 -11.56
C THR A 146 -18.39 -15.37 -10.26
N SER A 147 -17.26 -15.93 -9.89
CA SER A 147 -17.10 -16.84 -8.75
C SER A 147 -15.74 -16.74 -8.08
N LEU A 148 -15.62 -17.31 -6.89
CA LEU A 148 -14.34 -17.42 -6.19
C LEU A 148 -13.39 -18.43 -6.91
N GLU A 149 -13.93 -19.38 -7.67
CA GLU A 149 -13.12 -20.29 -8.47
C GLU A 149 -12.41 -19.55 -9.62
N ASP A 150 -13.06 -18.56 -10.24
CA ASP A 150 -12.40 -17.72 -11.25
C ASP A 150 -11.19 -16.97 -10.65
N TYR A 151 -11.29 -16.53 -9.37
CA TYR A 151 -10.13 -15.96 -8.66
C TYR A 151 -9.06 -17.01 -8.43
N ARG A 152 -9.45 -18.23 -8.10
CA ARG A 152 -8.52 -19.36 -7.87
C ARG A 152 -7.72 -19.69 -9.13
N GLU A 153 -8.41 -19.83 -10.25
CA GLU A 153 -7.76 -20.09 -11.55
C GLU A 153 -6.83 -18.96 -11.97
N TYR A 154 -7.25 -17.71 -11.77
CA TYR A 154 -6.45 -16.53 -12.07
C TYR A 154 -5.14 -16.50 -11.28
N PHE A 155 -5.19 -16.64 -9.96
CA PHE A 155 -3.98 -16.62 -9.15
C PHE A 155 -3.13 -17.88 -9.31
N ARG A 156 -3.73 -19.05 -9.56
CA ARG A 156 -2.99 -20.28 -9.94
C ARG A 156 -2.20 -20.08 -11.22
N ALA A 157 -2.80 -19.48 -12.23
CA ALA A 157 -2.13 -19.18 -13.49
C ALA A 157 -0.93 -18.25 -13.28
N LEU A 158 -1.10 -17.18 -12.49
CA LEU A 158 -0.02 -16.25 -12.15
C LEU A 158 1.12 -16.97 -11.39
N CYS A 159 0.79 -17.75 -10.35
CA CYS A 159 1.79 -18.47 -9.55
C CYS A 159 2.55 -19.56 -10.31
N LYS A 160 1.93 -20.15 -11.34
CA LYS A 160 2.60 -21.10 -12.26
C LYS A 160 3.57 -20.39 -13.21
N LEU A 161 3.22 -19.20 -13.68
CA LEU A 161 4.04 -18.42 -14.62
C LEU A 161 5.34 -17.92 -13.97
N THR A 162 5.27 -17.46 -12.72
CA THR A 162 6.44 -16.88 -12.03
C THR A 162 6.84 -17.68 -10.78
N LYS A 163 8.10 -17.56 -10.38
CA LYS A 163 8.59 -18.02 -9.05
C LYS A 163 8.81 -16.86 -8.09
N ARG A 164 8.58 -15.61 -8.54
CA ARG A 164 8.70 -14.42 -7.71
C ARG A 164 7.56 -14.34 -6.71
N PRO A 165 7.73 -13.64 -5.58
CA PRO A 165 6.65 -13.32 -4.66
C PRO A 165 5.44 -12.72 -5.40
N VAL A 166 4.25 -13.25 -5.13
CA VAL A 166 2.99 -12.79 -5.68
C VAL A 166 2.14 -12.20 -4.56
N PHE A 167 1.86 -10.91 -4.69
CA PHE A 167 0.91 -10.20 -3.81
C PHE A 167 -0.50 -10.31 -4.36
N VAL A 168 -1.44 -10.61 -3.48
CA VAL A 168 -2.87 -10.42 -3.73
C VAL A 168 -3.34 -9.13 -3.05
N GLN A 169 -4.00 -8.25 -3.81
CA GLN A 169 -4.81 -7.16 -3.24
C GLN A 169 -6.22 -7.70 -3.03
N THR A 170 -6.82 -7.49 -1.86
CA THR A 170 -8.12 -8.10 -1.53
C THR A 170 -9.32 -7.28 -2.00
N SER A 171 -9.10 -6.06 -2.48
CA SER A 171 -10.13 -5.16 -3.03
C SER A 171 -10.00 -4.97 -4.54
N GLY A 172 -11.05 -4.43 -5.17
CA GLY A 172 -11.03 -3.98 -6.58
C GLY A 172 -11.32 -5.07 -7.62
N GLY A 173 -11.70 -6.27 -7.20
CA GLY A 173 -12.14 -7.36 -8.08
C GLY A 173 -13.60 -7.25 -8.51
N ALA A 174 -14.20 -8.36 -8.92
CA ALA A 174 -15.59 -8.45 -9.35
C ALA A 174 -16.56 -8.12 -8.21
N PRO A 175 -17.65 -7.36 -8.48
CA PRO A 175 -18.66 -7.09 -7.47
C PRO A 175 -19.24 -8.37 -6.85
N GLY A 176 -19.31 -8.42 -5.52
CA GLY A 176 -19.89 -9.56 -4.79
C GLY A 176 -18.98 -10.79 -4.65
N VAL A 177 -17.82 -10.82 -5.31
CA VAL A 177 -16.82 -11.88 -5.13
C VAL A 177 -15.69 -11.40 -4.23
N VAL A 178 -15.49 -12.07 -3.10
CA VAL A 178 -14.52 -11.68 -2.08
C VAL A 178 -13.43 -12.71 -1.95
N ALA A 179 -12.16 -12.30 -2.07
CA ALA A 179 -11.02 -13.12 -1.69
C ALA A 179 -11.01 -13.29 -0.16
N SER A 180 -11.63 -14.35 0.36
CA SER A 180 -11.71 -14.59 1.81
C SER A 180 -10.33 -14.93 2.39
N VAL A 181 -10.21 -14.88 3.73
CA VAL A 181 -8.97 -15.28 4.43
C VAL A 181 -8.66 -16.74 4.14
N GLU A 182 -9.67 -17.60 4.19
CA GLU A 182 -9.54 -19.04 3.91
C GLU A 182 -9.03 -19.30 2.50
N PHE A 183 -9.61 -18.62 1.50
CA PHE A 183 -9.18 -18.69 0.10
C PHE A 183 -7.69 -18.32 -0.06
N ILE A 184 -7.26 -17.22 0.59
CA ILE A 184 -5.87 -16.77 0.52
C ILE A 184 -4.93 -17.78 1.18
N VAL A 185 -5.32 -18.34 2.33
CA VAL A 185 -4.54 -19.35 3.07
C VAL A 185 -4.43 -20.66 2.27
N GLU A 186 -5.51 -21.10 1.63
CA GLU A 186 -5.51 -22.30 0.77
C GLU A 186 -4.54 -22.15 -0.41
N LEU A 187 -4.62 -21.02 -1.14
CA LEU A 187 -3.71 -20.74 -2.24
C LEU A 187 -2.25 -20.62 -1.79
N ALA A 188 -2.02 -20.03 -0.62
CA ALA A 188 -0.67 -19.91 -0.06
C ALA A 188 -0.07 -21.27 0.35
N ARG A 189 -0.91 -22.25 0.71
CA ARG A 189 -0.46 -23.63 0.92
C ARG A 189 -0.15 -24.36 -0.39
N GLU A 190 -0.89 -24.04 -1.46
CA GLU A 190 -0.69 -24.63 -2.78
C GLU A 190 0.58 -24.07 -3.47
N PHE A 191 0.86 -22.76 -3.30
CA PHE A 191 1.94 -22.07 -3.99
C PHE A 191 2.90 -21.35 -3.02
N PRO A 192 4.16 -21.81 -2.88
CA PRO A 192 5.12 -21.18 -1.98
C PRO A 192 5.46 -19.73 -2.29
N ASN A 193 5.26 -19.27 -3.53
CA ASN A 193 5.46 -17.91 -3.98
C ASN A 193 4.23 -16.99 -3.75
N PHE A 194 3.09 -17.53 -3.35
CA PHE A 194 1.90 -16.80 -2.90
C PHE A 194 1.94 -16.50 -1.40
N GLY A 195 0.96 -15.77 -0.86
CA GLY A 195 0.85 -15.50 0.58
C GLY A 195 1.41 -14.13 1.00
N TYR A 196 1.64 -13.25 0.05
CA TYR A 196 1.88 -11.82 0.27
C TYR A 196 0.56 -11.09 0.05
N VAL A 197 0.06 -10.39 1.07
CA VAL A 197 -1.31 -9.86 1.07
C VAL A 197 -1.31 -8.36 1.28
N LYS A 198 -1.98 -7.62 0.39
CA LYS A 198 -2.41 -6.25 0.60
C LYS A 198 -3.88 -6.29 1.01
N GLU A 199 -4.15 -6.15 2.31
CA GLU A 199 -5.50 -6.28 2.87
C GLU A 199 -6.23 -4.94 2.89
N GLU A 200 -7.35 -4.88 2.19
CA GLU A 200 -8.21 -3.70 2.05
C GLU A 200 -9.70 -4.02 2.22
N HIS A 201 -10.08 -5.28 2.40
CA HIS A 201 -11.49 -5.68 2.46
C HIS A 201 -12.01 -5.64 3.90
N ASP A 202 -13.19 -5.05 4.11
CA ASP A 202 -13.81 -4.99 5.43
C ASP A 202 -14.27 -6.37 5.93
N PRO A 203 -14.16 -6.62 7.26
CA PRO A 203 -13.56 -5.80 8.31
C PRO A 203 -12.03 -5.91 8.33
N VAL A 204 -11.34 -4.90 7.80
CA VAL A 204 -9.87 -4.91 7.51
C VAL A 204 -9.04 -5.43 8.69
N ILE A 205 -9.27 -4.92 9.90
CA ILE A 205 -8.42 -5.26 11.06
C ILE A 205 -8.61 -6.72 11.49
N ALA A 206 -9.84 -7.23 11.47
CA ALA A 206 -10.11 -8.63 11.84
C ALA A 206 -9.49 -9.60 10.84
N ARG A 207 -9.62 -9.29 9.53
CA ARG A 207 -9.02 -10.09 8.46
C ARG A 207 -7.49 -10.05 8.51
N MET A 208 -6.92 -8.86 8.74
CA MET A 208 -5.47 -8.69 8.91
C MET A 208 -4.96 -9.52 10.10
N ALA A 209 -5.63 -9.48 11.26
CA ALA A 209 -5.26 -10.26 12.43
C ALA A 209 -5.30 -11.77 12.15
N ALA A 210 -6.34 -12.24 11.42
CA ALA A 210 -6.47 -13.64 11.01
C ALA A 210 -5.34 -14.08 10.07
N LEU A 211 -4.94 -13.24 9.11
CA LEU A 211 -3.82 -13.49 8.21
C LEU A 211 -2.47 -13.46 8.94
N VAL A 212 -2.26 -12.49 9.83
CA VAL A 212 -1.05 -12.39 10.65
C VAL A 212 -0.86 -13.63 11.53
N ALA A 213 -1.95 -14.22 12.05
CA ALA A 213 -1.91 -15.44 12.84
C ALA A 213 -1.45 -16.68 12.04
N GLN A 214 -1.50 -16.63 10.70
CA GLN A 214 -1.06 -17.70 9.80
C GLN A 214 0.43 -17.55 9.35
N ARG A 215 1.15 -16.57 9.90
CA ARG A 215 2.58 -16.38 9.59
C ARG A 215 3.49 -17.28 10.42
N PRO A 216 4.67 -17.63 9.95
CA PRO A 216 5.27 -17.28 8.65
C PRO A 216 4.86 -18.21 7.50
N ASP A 217 4.08 -19.24 7.77
CA ASP A 217 3.62 -20.22 6.81
C ASP A 217 2.16 -20.62 7.09
N PRO A 218 1.27 -20.58 6.09
CA PRO A 218 1.51 -20.31 4.68
C PRO A 218 1.57 -18.81 4.32
N ILE A 219 1.09 -17.91 5.17
CA ILE A 219 1.13 -16.47 4.91
C ILE A 219 2.52 -15.91 5.15
N LYS A 220 3.06 -15.23 4.14
CA LYS A 220 4.43 -14.71 4.17
C LYS A 220 4.48 -13.28 4.71
N ARG A 221 3.60 -12.38 4.21
CA ARG A 221 3.54 -10.96 4.60
C ARG A 221 2.13 -10.41 4.49
N VAL A 222 1.79 -9.51 5.42
CA VAL A 222 0.49 -8.82 5.45
C VAL A 222 0.74 -7.32 5.49
N PHE A 223 0.23 -6.61 4.49
CA PHE A 223 0.34 -5.17 4.35
C PHE A 223 -1.01 -4.50 4.50
N GLY A 224 -1.01 -3.33 5.13
CA GLY A 224 -2.15 -2.42 5.08
C GLY A 224 -2.20 -1.62 3.78
N ALA A 225 -3.20 -0.74 3.69
CA ALA A 225 -3.48 0.05 2.50
C ALA A 225 -4.19 1.37 2.86
N ASN A 226 -5.07 1.88 1.98
CA ASN A 226 -5.92 3.06 2.21
C ASN A 226 -5.12 4.29 2.66
N TYR A 227 -4.12 4.68 1.86
CA TYR A 227 -3.20 5.80 2.14
C TYR A 227 -2.53 5.71 3.54
N GLY A 228 -2.53 4.54 4.16
CA GLY A 228 -1.99 4.35 5.49
C GLY A 228 -2.86 4.93 6.62
N ASN A 229 -4.11 5.33 6.38
CA ASN A 229 -5.00 5.91 7.40
C ASN A 229 -5.13 5.05 8.66
N GLY A 230 -5.10 3.72 8.52
CA GLY A 230 -5.14 2.78 9.63
C GLY A 230 -3.79 2.29 10.14
N TRP A 231 -2.68 2.76 9.58
CA TRP A 231 -1.38 2.09 9.71
C TRP A 231 -0.87 2.01 11.13
N LEU A 232 -1.11 3.03 11.98
CA LEU A 232 -0.72 3.00 13.39
C LEU A 232 -1.31 1.80 14.14
N TYR A 233 -2.59 1.47 13.89
CA TYR A 233 -3.22 0.30 14.51
C TYR A 233 -2.79 -0.99 13.82
N GLN A 234 -2.66 -1.00 12.51
CA GLN A 234 -2.21 -2.14 11.73
C GLN A 234 -0.79 -2.60 12.14
N MET A 235 0.12 -1.66 12.41
CA MET A 235 1.45 -1.97 12.97
C MET A 235 1.35 -2.70 14.31
N ARG A 236 0.43 -2.30 15.19
CA ARG A 236 0.20 -2.96 16.50
C ARG A 236 -0.47 -4.34 16.36
N VAL A 237 -1.26 -4.56 15.32
CA VAL A 237 -1.81 -5.89 14.97
C VAL A 237 -0.70 -6.80 14.42
N GLY A 238 0.43 -6.23 14.00
CA GLY A 238 1.58 -6.98 13.53
C GLY A 238 1.69 -7.06 12.00
N CYS A 239 1.10 -6.09 11.25
CA CYS A 239 1.33 -6.04 9.81
C CYS A 239 2.81 -5.81 9.47
N ASP A 240 3.21 -6.25 8.29
CA ASP A 240 4.59 -6.15 7.80
C ASP A 240 4.89 -4.81 7.11
N GLY A 241 3.89 -3.96 6.92
CA GLY A 241 4.03 -2.66 6.27
C GLY A 241 2.72 -2.11 5.73
N THR A 242 2.82 -1.15 4.82
CA THR A 242 1.69 -0.61 4.06
C THR A 242 2.04 -0.53 2.58
N ILE A 243 1.08 -0.85 1.70
CA ILE A 243 1.18 -0.60 0.25
C ILE A 243 0.19 0.50 -0.09
N THR A 244 0.71 1.71 -0.36
CA THR A 244 -0.14 2.90 -0.40
C THR A 244 0.36 3.95 -1.39
N GLY A 245 -0.55 4.74 -1.95
CA GLY A 245 -0.20 5.99 -2.62
C GLY A 245 0.38 6.99 -1.61
N GLY A 246 1.02 8.04 -2.08
CA GLY A 246 1.53 9.07 -1.18
C GLY A 246 3.03 9.32 -1.32
N ALA A 247 3.56 9.23 -2.54
CA ALA A 247 4.95 9.52 -2.85
C ALA A 247 5.40 10.87 -2.27
N MET A 248 4.51 11.87 -2.23
CA MET A 248 4.78 13.19 -1.65
C MET A 248 5.03 13.17 -0.14
N TYR A 249 4.77 12.06 0.56
CA TYR A 249 5.03 11.86 1.99
C TYR A 249 5.92 10.64 2.25
N ALA A 250 6.68 10.21 1.25
CA ALA A 250 7.44 8.97 1.26
C ALA A 250 8.43 8.88 2.45
N ASP A 251 9.15 9.94 2.71
CA ASP A 251 10.09 10.06 3.83
C ASP A 251 9.40 9.96 5.20
N VAL A 252 8.18 10.49 5.31
CA VAL A 252 7.37 10.36 6.53
C VAL A 252 6.94 8.92 6.75
N TYR A 253 6.50 8.22 5.70
CA TYR A 253 6.18 6.78 5.79
C TYR A 253 7.41 5.95 6.15
N ALA A 254 8.55 6.21 5.53
CA ALA A 254 9.81 5.53 5.85
C ALA A 254 10.22 5.77 7.31
N ARG A 255 10.07 7.00 7.81
CA ARG A 255 10.36 7.36 9.20
C ARG A 255 9.41 6.68 10.19
N LEU A 256 8.11 6.63 9.90
CA LEU A 256 7.11 5.92 10.72
C LEU A 256 7.47 4.45 10.89
N TRP A 257 7.85 3.78 9.80
CA TRP A 257 8.29 2.39 9.86
C TRP A 257 9.56 2.22 10.68
N SER A 258 10.54 3.11 10.51
CA SER A 258 11.78 3.10 11.31
C SER A 258 11.51 3.27 12.81
N LEU A 259 10.62 4.20 13.19
CA LEU A 259 10.22 4.42 14.59
C LEU A 259 9.50 3.20 15.17
N HIS A 260 8.64 2.55 14.38
CA HIS A 260 7.97 1.32 14.78
C HIS A 260 8.98 0.19 15.07
N LEU A 261 9.95 -0.03 14.17
CA LEU A 261 11.01 -1.04 14.36
C LEU A 261 11.90 -0.74 15.57
N GLN A 262 12.09 0.54 15.92
CA GLN A 262 12.84 0.97 17.10
C GLN A 262 12.02 0.90 18.39
N ASN A 263 10.77 0.42 18.33
CA ASN A 263 9.84 0.37 19.46
C ASN A 263 9.63 1.73 20.14
N LYS A 264 9.40 2.78 19.33
CA LYS A 264 9.15 4.16 19.77
C LYS A 264 7.68 4.55 19.57
N PRO A 265 6.74 4.02 20.35
CA PRO A 265 5.32 4.16 20.09
C PRO A 265 4.82 5.61 20.20
N ASP A 266 5.37 6.40 21.11
CA ASP A 266 4.93 7.80 21.31
C ASP A 266 5.40 8.69 20.15
N GLU A 267 6.67 8.56 19.72
CA GLU A 267 7.17 9.26 18.54
C GLU A 267 6.41 8.84 17.27
N THR A 268 6.09 7.55 17.15
CA THR A 268 5.31 7.02 16.03
C THR A 268 3.92 7.64 16.00
N ARG A 269 3.23 7.70 17.15
CA ARG A 269 1.90 8.31 17.27
C ARG A 269 1.92 9.80 16.94
N GLU A 270 2.92 10.52 17.45
CA GLU A 270 3.08 11.95 17.20
C GLU A 270 3.26 12.22 15.69
N LEU A 271 4.21 11.56 15.04
CA LEU A 271 4.45 11.74 13.61
C LEU A 271 3.23 11.32 12.76
N PHE A 272 2.59 10.20 13.13
CA PHE A 272 1.41 9.72 12.43
C PHE A 272 0.24 10.71 12.53
N SER A 273 0.04 11.38 13.67
CA SER A 273 -1.00 12.39 13.81
C SER A 273 -0.82 13.57 12.86
N LYS A 274 0.43 13.98 12.62
CA LYS A 274 0.77 15.04 11.65
C LYS A 274 0.52 14.59 10.20
N LEU A 275 0.86 13.34 9.88
CA LEU A 275 0.57 12.76 8.56
C LEU A 275 -0.94 12.70 8.29
N LEU A 276 -1.75 12.32 9.29
CA LEU A 276 -3.20 12.25 9.16
C LEU A 276 -3.84 13.60 8.80
N LEU A 277 -3.27 14.73 9.24
CA LEU A 277 -3.75 16.05 8.83
C LEU A 277 -3.70 16.23 7.31
N MET A 278 -2.70 15.64 6.65
CA MET A 278 -2.56 15.70 5.19
C MET A 278 -3.39 14.63 4.48
N LEU A 279 -3.46 13.41 5.02
CA LEU A 279 -4.21 12.32 4.40
C LEU A 279 -5.71 12.60 4.36
N ASN A 280 -6.25 13.21 5.40
CA ASN A 280 -7.67 13.57 5.46
C ASN A 280 -7.99 14.77 4.55
N LEU A 281 -7.02 15.63 4.28
CA LEU A 281 -7.23 16.85 3.51
C LEU A 281 -7.63 16.58 2.05
N ASP A 282 -7.13 15.51 1.43
CA ASP A 282 -7.46 15.17 0.04
C ASP A 282 -8.94 14.83 -0.17
N GLN A 283 -9.69 14.52 0.91
CA GLN A 283 -11.15 14.36 0.89
C GLN A 283 -11.86 15.71 0.82
N ASP A 284 -11.37 16.69 1.57
CA ASP A 284 -11.94 18.03 1.66
C ASP A 284 -11.49 18.91 0.48
N ILE A 285 -10.20 18.78 0.08
CA ILE A 285 -9.56 19.54 -1.00
C ILE A 285 -9.00 18.56 -2.05
N PRO A 286 -9.85 18.07 -2.97
CA PRO A 286 -9.42 17.15 -4.01
C PRO A 286 -8.37 17.78 -4.93
N GLY A 287 -7.29 17.03 -5.19
CA GLY A 287 -6.13 17.52 -5.96
C GLY A 287 -4.93 17.88 -5.09
N THR A 288 -5.08 17.87 -3.76
CA THR A 288 -3.99 18.09 -2.80
C THR A 288 -2.77 17.23 -3.12
N ARG A 289 -2.96 15.95 -3.44
CA ARG A 289 -1.85 15.03 -3.77
C ARG A 289 -1.06 15.49 -4.98
N LEU A 290 -1.73 15.85 -6.06
CA LEU A 290 -1.06 16.31 -7.30
C LEU A 290 -0.35 17.64 -7.09
N TYR A 291 -0.98 18.56 -6.34
CA TYR A 291 -0.34 19.80 -5.92
C TYR A 291 0.97 19.52 -5.15
N MET A 292 0.92 18.60 -4.19
CA MET A 292 2.07 18.25 -3.36
C MET A 292 3.17 17.53 -4.15
N LEU A 293 2.84 16.66 -5.11
CA LEU A 293 3.82 16.04 -6.00
C LEU A 293 4.58 17.09 -6.81
N LYS A 294 3.86 18.07 -7.37
CA LYS A 294 4.47 19.20 -8.08
C LYS A 294 5.28 20.10 -7.14
N LYS A 295 4.72 20.47 -6.00
CA LYS A 295 5.37 21.33 -5.01
C LYS A 295 6.70 20.76 -4.51
N ARG A 296 6.77 19.45 -4.31
CA ARG A 296 8.00 18.77 -3.89
C ARG A 296 8.97 18.49 -5.06
N GLY A 297 8.67 18.97 -6.26
CA GLY A 297 9.52 18.79 -7.42
C GLY A 297 9.62 17.34 -7.91
N ILE A 298 8.67 16.49 -7.51
CA ILE A 298 8.57 15.10 -7.98
C ILE A 298 8.04 15.08 -9.41
N PHE A 299 7.04 15.93 -9.69
CA PHE A 299 6.44 16.11 -11.01
C PHE A 299 6.52 17.56 -11.49
N LYS A 300 6.66 17.74 -12.78
CA LYS A 300 6.64 19.07 -13.44
C LYS A 300 5.23 19.67 -13.46
N THR A 301 4.20 18.83 -13.45
CA THR A 301 2.79 19.25 -13.55
C THR A 301 1.93 18.64 -12.44
N SER A 302 0.70 19.15 -12.28
CA SER A 302 -0.35 18.55 -11.45
C SER A 302 -1.52 18.03 -12.31
N VAL A 303 -1.25 17.61 -13.54
CA VAL A 303 -2.25 17.11 -14.49
C VAL A 303 -2.68 15.70 -14.13
N SER A 304 -3.97 15.41 -14.28
CA SER A 304 -4.58 14.09 -14.19
C SER A 304 -5.44 13.82 -15.42
N ARG A 305 -5.55 12.55 -15.81
CA ARG A 305 -6.49 12.11 -16.85
C ARG A 305 -7.88 11.85 -16.30
N GLN A 306 -8.03 11.62 -14.97
CA GLN A 306 -9.32 11.37 -14.34
C GLN A 306 -10.20 12.61 -14.34
N ARG A 307 -9.64 13.75 -13.93
CA ARG A 307 -10.32 15.05 -13.91
C ARG A 307 -9.32 16.19 -13.78
N GLU A 308 -9.80 17.40 -14.10
CA GLU A 308 -9.07 18.63 -13.81
C GLU A 308 -9.27 19.05 -12.36
N TYR A 309 -8.19 19.47 -11.71
CA TYR A 309 -8.20 20.04 -10.35
C TYR A 309 -7.74 21.50 -10.43
N LYS A 310 -8.52 22.40 -9.86
CA LYS A 310 -8.21 23.82 -9.75
C LYS A 310 -8.32 24.23 -8.29
N LEU A 311 -7.17 24.39 -7.65
CA LEU A 311 -7.11 24.82 -6.25
C LEU A 311 -7.21 26.34 -6.18
N THR A 312 -8.04 26.82 -5.27
CA THR A 312 -8.14 28.25 -4.91
C THR A 312 -6.94 28.68 -4.04
N PRO A 313 -6.67 30.00 -3.94
CA PRO A 313 -5.65 30.48 -3.03
C PRO A 313 -5.84 30.05 -1.56
N ASP A 314 -7.09 30.01 -1.09
CA ASP A 314 -7.40 29.59 0.29
C ASP A 314 -7.15 28.09 0.51
N GLU A 315 -7.52 27.26 -0.46
CA GLU A 315 -7.21 25.83 -0.41
C GLU A 315 -5.70 25.56 -0.41
N ILE A 316 -4.94 26.30 -1.22
CA ILE A 316 -3.48 26.24 -1.22
C ILE A 316 -2.92 26.67 0.15
N ALA A 317 -3.42 27.74 0.73
CA ALA A 317 -3.01 28.19 2.04
C ALA A 317 -3.25 27.15 3.14
N GLU A 318 -4.42 26.47 3.11
CA GLU A 318 -4.74 25.37 4.05
C GLU A 318 -3.80 24.17 3.86
N ILE A 319 -3.53 23.78 2.61
CA ILE A 319 -2.57 22.69 2.31
C ILE A 319 -1.20 23.04 2.89
N GLU A 320 -0.71 24.26 2.65
CA GLU A 320 0.58 24.73 3.12
C GLU A 320 0.67 24.78 4.65
N TYR A 321 -0.39 25.26 5.29
CA TYR A 321 -0.49 25.32 6.75
C TYR A 321 -0.35 23.94 7.38
N ARG A 322 -1.13 22.95 6.90
CA ARG A 322 -1.06 21.58 7.43
C ARG A 322 0.27 20.91 7.08
N PHE A 323 0.76 21.10 5.87
CA PHE A 323 2.04 20.52 5.42
C PHE A 323 3.23 21.03 6.24
N ALA A 324 3.18 22.25 6.76
CA ALA A 324 4.23 22.81 7.59
C ALA A 324 4.57 21.93 8.81
N ALA A 325 3.59 21.17 9.34
CA ALA A 325 3.80 20.23 10.44
C ALA A 325 4.68 19.02 10.08
N LEU A 326 4.80 18.70 8.78
CA LEU A 326 5.63 17.59 8.28
C LEU A 326 7.04 18.02 7.88
N LYS A 327 7.29 19.31 7.62
CA LYS A 327 8.60 19.83 7.15
C LYS A 327 9.81 19.33 7.95
N PRO A 328 9.77 19.25 9.32
CA PRO A 328 10.90 18.74 10.10
C PRO A 328 11.28 17.27 9.85
N TYR A 329 10.42 16.52 9.22
CA TYR A 329 10.57 15.08 8.97
C TYR A 329 10.90 14.74 7.52
N LEU A 330 10.97 15.74 6.64
CA LEU A 330 11.28 15.56 5.23
C LEU A 330 12.79 15.42 5.03
N GLN A 331 13.22 14.53 4.15
CA GLN A 331 14.62 14.21 3.85
C GLN A 331 14.94 14.26 2.35
N ALA A 332 13.94 14.10 1.47
CA ALA A 332 14.08 14.05 0.02
C ALA A 332 13.47 15.27 -0.69
#